data_cb3854714e8d82aa0fae2f3f1f67b4e6
#
_entry.id   cb3854714e8d82aa0fae2f3f1f67b4e6
#
_cell.length_a   1.000
_cell.length_b   1.000
_cell.length_c   1.000
_cell.angle_alpha   90.00
_cell.angle_beta   90.00
_cell.angle_gamma   90.00
#
_symmetry.space_group_name_H-M   'P 1'
#
loop_
_entity.id
_entity.type
_entity.pdbx_description
1 polymer ?
#
loop_
_entity_poly.entity_id
_entity_poly.type
_entity_poly.pdbx_seq_one_letter_code
_entity_poly.pdbx_strand_id
1 'polypeptide(L)'
;MKSIIVPDDLNQKRLRILSKGYITRKDMLEFLPAGKKKANRIYDSICHQIELEGHTVSDLGLSVDRVLDYLHLDERKIRAYAKEGY
;
A
#
# COMPACT_ATOMS: atom_id res chain seq x y z
N MET A 1 -27.54 6.80 0.33
CA MET A 1 -27.04 6.65 0.53
C MET A 1 -26.18 6.65 0.93
N LYS A 2 -25.73 6.70 1.02
CA LYS A 2 -24.91 6.69 1.37
C LYS A 2 -23.99 6.71 1.79
N SER A 3 -24.28 6.79 2.06
CA SER A 3 -23.33 7.22 2.61
C SER A 3 -22.10 6.59 2.70
N ILE A 4 -21.39 6.88 2.39
CA ILE A 4 -20.22 6.23 2.17
C ILE A 4 -19.32 6.30 3.31
N ILE A 5 -18.81 5.22 3.71
CA ILE A 5 -17.93 5.17 4.85
C ILE A 5 -16.52 5.08 4.35
N VAL A 6 -15.76 6.13 4.59
CA VAL A 6 -14.40 6.25 4.11
C VAL A 6 -13.49 5.10 4.55
N PRO A 7 -13.53 4.64 5.80
CA PRO A 7 -12.69 3.51 6.21
C PRO A 7 -12.93 2.25 5.40
N ASP A 8 -14.19 1.98 5.07
CA ASP A 8 -14.53 0.82 4.25
C ASP A 8 -13.90 0.93 2.88
N ASP A 9 -14.01 2.11 2.29
CA ASP A 9 -13.47 2.36 0.97
C ASP A 9 -11.96 2.20 0.94
N LEU A 10 -11.27 2.71 1.96
CA LEU A 10 -9.83 2.58 2.06
C LEU A 10 -9.39 1.13 2.17
N ASN A 11 -10.07 0.35 3.00
CA ASN A 11 -9.72 -1.06 3.16
C ASN A 11 -9.96 -1.85 1.89
N GLN A 12 -11.03 -1.53 1.16
CA GLN A 12 -11.30 -2.17 -0.11
C GLN A 12 -10.23 -1.85 -1.15
N LYS A 13 -9.80 -0.59 -1.19
CA LYS A 13 -8.72 -0.17 -2.07
C LYS A 13 -7.42 -0.89 -1.73
N ARG A 14 -7.10 -0.97 -0.45
CA ARG A 14 -5.89 -1.65 0.00
C ARG A 14 -5.91 -3.13 -0.37
N LEU A 15 -7.05 -3.78 -0.18
CA LEU A 15 -7.17 -5.19 -0.53
C LEU A 15 -6.95 -5.42 -2.01
N ARG A 16 -7.51 -4.55 -2.84
CA ARG A 16 -7.36 -4.65 -4.29
C ARG A 16 -5.89 -4.51 -4.69
N ILE A 17 -5.18 -3.56 -4.07
CA ILE A 17 -3.77 -3.34 -4.34
C ILE A 17 -2.95 -4.54 -3.87
N LEU A 18 -3.23 -5.06 -2.68
CA LEU A 18 -2.53 -6.22 -2.16
C LEU A 18 -2.67 -7.43 -3.07
N SER A 19 -3.82 -7.57 -3.71
CA SER A 19 -4.09 -8.70 -4.60
C SER A 19 -3.20 -8.71 -5.84
N LYS A 20 -2.64 -7.58 -6.20
CA LYS A 20 -1.75 -7.50 -7.35
C LYS A 20 -0.33 -7.99 -7.05
N GLY A 21 0.05 -8.03 -5.79
CA GLY A 21 1.38 -8.46 -5.37
C GLY A 21 2.44 -7.36 -5.42
N TYR A 22 2.18 -6.28 -6.12
CA TYR A 22 3.09 -5.15 -6.26
C TYR A 22 2.34 -3.84 -6.10
N ILE A 23 3.03 -2.83 -5.60
CA ILE A 23 2.47 -1.51 -5.39
C ILE A 23 3.25 -0.51 -6.22
N THR A 24 2.57 0.15 -7.17
CA THR A 24 3.19 1.20 -7.98
C THR A 24 3.14 2.50 -7.20
N ARG A 25 3.84 3.52 -7.72
CA ARG A 25 3.80 4.85 -7.11
C ARG A 25 2.37 5.38 -7.05
N LYS A 26 1.60 5.15 -8.11
CA LYS A 26 0.19 5.55 -8.15
C LYS A 26 -0.62 4.80 -7.10
N ASP A 27 -0.38 3.49 -6.96
CA ASP A 27 -1.07 2.69 -5.96
C ASP A 27 -0.78 3.18 -4.55
N MET A 28 0.45 3.65 -4.30
CA MET A 28 0.82 4.16 -2.99
C MET A 28 -0.02 5.37 -2.60
N LEU A 29 -0.38 6.20 -3.58
CA LEU A 29 -1.24 7.35 -3.32
C LEU A 29 -2.61 6.93 -2.81
N GLU A 30 -3.11 5.81 -3.29
CA GLU A 30 -4.40 5.29 -2.86
C GLU A 30 -4.31 4.46 -1.58
N PHE A 31 -3.15 3.81 -1.39
CA PHE A 31 -2.93 2.94 -0.23
C PHE A 31 -2.78 3.74 1.06
N LEU A 32 -2.21 4.94 0.98
CA LEU A 32 -1.95 5.77 2.14
C LEU A 32 -2.81 7.02 2.11
N PRO A 33 -3.60 7.27 3.15
CA PRO A 33 -4.37 8.51 3.23
C PRO A 33 -3.52 9.65 3.80
N ALA A 34 -2.33 9.81 3.27
CA ALA A 34 -1.35 10.73 3.86
C ALA A 34 -0.95 11.85 2.92
N GLY A 35 -1.55 11.93 1.75
CA GLY A 35 -1.22 12.95 0.79
C GLY A 35 -0.10 12.53 -0.17
N LYS A 36 -0.05 13.24 -1.28
CA LYS A 36 0.83 12.89 -2.38
C LYS A 36 2.30 12.97 -2.01
N LYS A 37 2.70 14.04 -1.34
CA LYS A 37 4.10 14.24 -0.98
C LYS A 37 4.62 13.12 -0.09
N LYS A 38 3.86 12.80 0.94
CA LYS A 38 4.26 11.80 1.90
C LYS A 38 4.29 10.41 1.27
N ALA A 39 3.28 10.10 0.44
CA ALA A 39 3.23 8.82 -0.24
C ALA A 39 4.43 8.64 -1.16
N ASN A 40 4.78 9.66 -1.92
CA ASN A 40 5.95 9.61 -2.80
C ASN A 40 7.25 9.47 -2.02
N ARG A 41 7.36 10.16 -0.89
CA ARG A 41 8.56 10.07 -0.06
C ARG A 41 8.74 8.65 0.48
N ILE A 42 7.65 8.03 0.92
CA ILE A 42 7.71 6.67 1.44
C ILE A 42 8.10 5.71 0.32
N TYR A 43 7.52 5.86 -0.85
CA TYR A 43 7.85 5.03 -1.99
C TYR A 43 9.35 5.12 -2.31
N ASP A 44 9.87 6.34 -2.38
CA ASP A 44 11.29 6.57 -2.68
C ASP A 44 12.19 5.99 -1.60
N SER A 45 11.78 6.10 -0.33
CA SER A 45 12.56 5.55 0.79
C SER A 45 12.67 4.04 0.69
N ILE A 46 11.59 3.37 0.32
CA ILE A 46 11.61 1.91 0.17
C ILE A 46 12.47 1.52 -1.01
N CYS A 47 12.38 2.25 -2.12
CA CYS A 47 13.23 2.01 -3.28
C CYS A 47 14.71 2.12 -2.92
N HIS A 48 15.05 3.16 -2.16
CA HIS A 48 16.43 3.39 -1.73
C HIS A 48 16.92 2.24 -0.86
N GLN A 49 16.07 1.76 0.02
CA GLN A 49 16.40 0.65 0.90
C GLN A 49 16.69 -0.61 0.10
N ILE A 50 15.87 -0.88 -0.91
CA ILE A 50 16.06 -2.04 -1.78
C ILE A 50 17.40 -1.96 -2.49
N GLU A 51 17.75 -0.78 -2.99
CA GLU A 51 19.01 -0.58 -3.68
C GLU A 51 20.20 -0.74 -2.76
N LEU A 52 20.08 -0.28 -1.52
CA LEU A 52 21.16 -0.45 -0.54
C LEU A 52 21.41 -1.93 -0.22
N GLU A 53 20.40 -2.76 -0.39
CA GLU A 53 20.52 -4.20 -0.17
C GLU A 53 21.12 -4.91 -1.38
N GLY A 54 21.41 -4.19 -2.44
CA GLY A 54 21.96 -4.78 -3.64
C GLY A 54 20.94 -5.31 -4.63
N HIS A 55 19.67 -4.97 -4.43
CA HIS A 55 18.60 -5.39 -5.32
C HIS A 55 18.14 -4.23 -6.19
N THR A 56 17.41 -4.55 -7.25
CA THR A 56 16.82 -3.54 -8.12
C THR A 56 15.30 -3.55 -7.92
N VAL A 57 14.70 -2.38 -8.09
CA VAL A 57 13.25 -2.26 -8.00
C VAL A 57 12.64 -2.83 -9.28
N SER A 58 11.61 -3.67 -9.11
CA SER A 58 10.91 -4.24 -10.24
C SER A 58 10.17 -3.17 -11.04
N ASP A 59 10.03 -3.39 -12.35
CA ASP A 59 9.22 -2.52 -13.20
C ASP A 59 7.76 -2.55 -12.80
N LEU A 60 7.33 -3.61 -12.11
CA LEU A 60 5.96 -3.76 -11.65
C LEU A 60 5.66 -2.92 -10.40
N GLY A 61 6.70 -2.40 -9.76
CA GLY A 61 6.55 -1.62 -8.54
C GLY A 61 7.21 -2.29 -7.36
N LEU A 62 6.82 -1.87 -6.15
CA LEU A 62 7.36 -2.41 -4.93
C LEU A 62 6.59 -3.65 -4.51
N SER A 63 7.30 -4.65 -4.00
CA SER A 63 6.65 -5.82 -3.43
C SER A 63 5.72 -5.41 -2.29
N VAL A 64 4.53 -5.99 -2.26
CA VAL A 64 3.57 -5.73 -1.21
C VAL A 64 4.17 -5.99 0.16
N ASP A 65 4.92 -7.09 0.30
CA ASP A 65 5.53 -7.43 1.58
C ASP A 65 6.48 -6.36 2.07
N ARG A 66 7.26 -5.77 1.17
CA ARG A 66 8.16 -4.69 1.53
C ARG A 66 7.42 -3.47 2.06
N VAL A 67 6.34 -3.10 1.40
CA VAL A 67 5.56 -1.94 1.78
C VAL A 67 4.90 -2.16 3.14
N LEU A 68 4.30 -3.31 3.33
CA LEU A 68 3.65 -3.63 4.61
C LEU A 68 4.66 -3.64 5.75
N ASP A 69 5.83 -4.21 5.50
CA ASP A 69 6.88 -4.26 6.52
C ASP A 69 7.36 -2.86 6.88
N TYR A 70 7.59 -2.03 5.88
CA TYR A 70 8.03 -0.65 6.11
C TYR A 70 7.01 0.15 6.91
N LEU A 71 5.73 -0.06 6.63
CA LEU A 71 4.65 0.67 7.27
C LEU A 71 4.16 0.01 8.57
N HIS A 72 4.70 -1.16 8.89
CA HIS A 72 4.28 -1.94 10.06
C HIS A 72 2.79 -2.28 10.01
N LEU A 73 2.31 -2.63 8.82
CA LEU A 73 0.93 -3.00 8.62
C LEU A 73 0.79 -4.52 8.56
N ASP A 74 -0.37 -5.00 8.99
CA ASP A 74 -0.68 -6.43 8.99
C ASP A 74 -1.66 -6.73 7.87
N GLU A 75 -1.24 -7.54 6.91
CA GLU A 75 -2.09 -7.90 5.78
C GLU A 75 -3.38 -8.58 6.24
N ARG A 76 -3.28 -9.43 7.26
CA ARG A 76 -4.46 -10.14 7.76
C ARG A 76 -5.52 -9.17 8.27
N LYS A 77 -5.09 -8.12 8.96
CA LYS A 77 -6.03 -7.12 9.47
C LYS A 77 -6.69 -6.36 8.33
N ILE A 78 -5.92 -6.01 7.32
CA ILE A 78 -6.46 -5.32 6.16
C ILE A 78 -7.51 -6.18 5.46
N ARG A 79 -7.20 -7.45 5.26
CA ARG A 79 -8.14 -8.37 4.63
C ARG A 79 -9.38 -8.59 5.46
N ALA A 80 -9.22 -8.68 6.77
CA ALA A 80 -10.34 -8.87 7.68
C ALA A 80 -11.28 -7.67 7.64
N TYR A 81 -10.72 -6.46 7.71
CA TYR A 81 -11.54 -5.25 7.68
C TYR A 81 -12.29 -5.13 6.35
N ALA A 82 -11.63 -5.40 5.24
CA ALA A 82 -12.26 -5.31 3.94
C ALA A 82 -13.38 -6.35 3.80
N LYS A 83 -13.14 -7.56 4.30
CA LYS A 83 -14.11 -8.63 4.24
C LYS A 83 -15.33 -8.36 5.11
N GLU A 84 -15.12 -7.70 6.24
CA GLU A 84 -16.20 -7.38 7.16
C GLU A 84 -16.99 -6.15 6.74
N GLY A 85 -16.53 -5.45 5.73
CA GLY A 85 -17.23 -4.30 5.22
C GLY A 85 -16.95 -3.01 5.96
N TYR A 86 -15.85 -2.92 6.64
CA TYR A 86 -15.49 -1.69 7.35
C TYR A 86 -14.86 -0.67 6.45
#